data_b8f15b6400687add91282be50acd9b1b
#
_entry.id   b8f15b6400687add91282be50acd9b1b
#
_cell.length_a   1.000
_cell.length_b   1.000
_cell.length_c   1.000
_cell.angle_alpha   90.00
_cell.angle_beta   90.00
_cell.angle_gamma   90.00
#
_symmetry.space_group_name_H-M   'P 1'
#
loop_
_entity.id
_entity.type
_entity.pdbx_description
1 polymer ?
#
loop_
_entity_poly.entity_id
_entity_poly.type
_entity_poly.pdbx_seq_one_letter_code
_entity_poly.pdbx_strand_id
1 'polypeptide(L)'
;PKETAMTTFFTPAQILPAYQYRKSCRHYDPSRKISAEDFNYILELARLSPSSVGSEPWRFLVVQNPELRQKLKPFAWGMAATLDTASHIVVILAKKNARYDSPFMLDGIKRRGITDPEAIGKTLAKYRSFQADDAHLLDSERTLFDWCGKQTYIALANMMTGAALIGIDSCPIEGFNYDEMNRTLAEAGAFDPAEWGVSVAVTFGYRSQDIAPKARKPAAEVVTWLE
;
A
#
# COMPACT_ATOMS: atom_id res chain seq x y z
N PRO A 1 16.35 -16.69 -32.85
CA PRO A 1 15.50 -16.18 -31.81
C PRO A 1 15.45 -17.22 -30.69
N LYS A 2 16.03 -16.91 -29.52
CA LYS A 2 15.86 -17.77 -28.35
C LYS A 2 14.41 -17.57 -27.91
N GLU A 3 13.57 -18.59 -28.04
CA GLU A 3 12.30 -18.67 -27.33
C GLU A 3 12.58 -18.51 -25.83
N THR A 4 12.24 -17.38 -25.29
CA THR A 4 12.22 -17.17 -23.83
C THR A 4 11.04 -17.99 -23.34
N ALA A 5 11.29 -19.19 -22.82
CA ALA A 5 10.27 -20.04 -22.24
C ALA A 5 9.55 -19.20 -21.15
N MET A 6 8.26 -18.94 -21.33
CA MET A 6 7.44 -18.26 -20.31
C MET A 6 7.39 -19.17 -19.09
N THR A 7 8.04 -18.76 -18.01
CA THR A 7 7.98 -19.47 -16.73
C THR A 7 6.66 -19.14 -16.04
N THR A 8 5.72 -20.07 -16.05
CA THR A 8 4.48 -19.98 -15.27
C THR A 8 4.74 -20.56 -13.88
N PHE A 9 4.75 -19.72 -12.85
CA PHE A 9 4.96 -20.18 -11.47
C PHE A 9 3.71 -20.88 -10.91
N PHE A 10 2.51 -20.39 -11.25
CA PHE A 10 1.23 -20.92 -10.77
C PHE A 10 0.17 -20.87 -11.87
N THR A 11 -0.77 -21.83 -11.84
CA THR A 11 -1.94 -21.80 -12.69
C THR A 11 -3.04 -20.91 -12.12
N PRO A 12 -3.99 -20.38 -12.93
CA PRO A 12 -5.14 -19.64 -12.44
C PRO A 12 -5.95 -20.40 -11.35
N ALA A 13 -6.08 -21.73 -11.51
CA ALA A 13 -6.78 -22.57 -10.55
C ALA A 13 -6.10 -22.66 -9.17
N GLN A 14 -4.79 -22.46 -9.11
CA GLN A 14 -4.04 -22.42 -7.84
C GLN A 14 -4.14 -21.04 -7.15
N ILE A 15 -4.30 -19.95 -7.91
CA ILE A 15 -4.32 -18.58 -7.38
C ILE A 15 -5.72 -18.12 -7.00
N LEU A 16 -6.73 -18.42 -7.83
CA LEU A 16 -8.10 -17.91 -7.66
C LEU A 16 -8.70 -18.21 -6.28
N PRO A 17 -8.47 -19.38 -5.63
CA PRO A 17 -8.94 -19.65 -4.28
C PRO A 17 -8.47 -18.62 -3.23
N ALA A 18 -7.25 -18.08 -3.35
CA ALA A 18 -6.75 -17.06 -2.44
C ALA A 18 -7.54 -15.74 -2.57
N TYR A 19 -7.93 -15.36 -3.77
CA TYR A 19 -8.81 -14.20 -4.00
C TYR A 19 -10.22 -14.42 -3.44
N GLN A 20 -10.74 -15.64 -3.49
CA GLN A 20 -12.02 -16.01 -2.88
C GLN A 20 -11.92 -16.03 -1.34
N TYR A 21 -10.82 -16.57 -0.81
CA TYR A 21 -10.52 -16.63 0.62
C TYR A 21 -10.36 -15.25 1.23
N ARG A 22 -9.61 -14.34 0.59
CA ARG A 22 -9.31 -13.01 1.10
C ARG A 22 -10.60 -12.20 1.34
N LYS A 23 -10.87 -11.89 2.57
CA LYS A 23 -11.99 -11.06 3.04
C LYS A 23 -11.47 -10.07 4.09
N SER A 24 -12.18 -8.96 4.32
CA SER A 24 -11.83 -8.02 5.39
C SER A 24 -12.12 -8.67 6.74
N CYS A 25 -11.06 -9.06 7.44
CA CYS A 25 -11.14 -9.70 8.74
C CYS A 25 -11.13 -8.63 9.84
N ARG A 26 -12.16 -8.62 10.68
CA ARG A 26 -12.29 -7.65 11.79
C ARG A 26 -12.14 -8.29 13.16
N HIS A 27 -11.99 -9.62 13.22
CA HIS A 27 -11.87 -10.39 14.45
C HIS A 27 -10.74 -11.40 14.32
N TYR A 28 -9.60 -11.07 14.91
CA TYR A 28 -8.42 -11.93 14.92
C TYR A 28 -8.33 -12.74 16.21
N ASP A 29 -7.69 -13.90 16.11
CA ASP A 29 -7.27 -14.70 17.26
C ASP A 29 -5.99 -14.08 17.84
N PRO A 30 -6.04 -13.47 19.04
CA PRO A 30 -4.89 -12.81 19.63
C PRO A 30 -3.79 -13.78 20.06
N SER A 31 -4.12 -15.07 20.23
CA SER A 31 -3.15 -16.10 20.60
C SER A 31 -2.26 -16.54 19.42
N ARG A 32 -2.69 -16.28 18.18
CA ARG A 32 -1.96 -16.67 16.97
C ARG A 32 -1.24 -15.47 16.38
N LYS A 33 0.08 -15.56 16.32
CA LYS A 33 0.93 -14.53 15.73
C LYS A 33 1.52 -15.00 14.41
N ILE A 34 1.61 -14.09 13.45
CA ILE A 34 2.29 -14.33 12.17
C ILE A 34 3.79 -14.45 12.47
N SER A 35 4.47 -15.42 11.86
CA SER A 35 5.90 -15.58 11.97
C SER A 35 6.65 -14.36 11.39
N ALA A 36 7.86 -14.12 11.86
CA ALA A 36 8.70 -13.06 11.28
C ALA A 36 9.01 -13.30 9.81
N GLU A 37 9.17 -14.57 9.41
CA GLU A 37 9.40 -14.97 8.01
C GLU A 37 8.20 -14.62 7.12
N ASP A 38 7.00 -15.05 7.50
CA ASP A 38 5.78 -14.77 6.75
C ASP A 38 5.47 -13.27 6.67
N PHE A 39 5.71 -12.55 7.76
CA PHE A 39 5.46 -11.12 7.77
C PHE A 39 6.48 -10.34 6.92
N ASN A 40 7.75 -10.73 6.95
CA ASN A 40 8.78 -10.18 6.07
C ASN A 40 8.46 -10.46 4.59
N TYR A 41 7.93 -11.63 4.27
CA TYR A 41 7.42 -11.91 2.91
C TYR A 41 6.33 -10.91 2.51
N ILE A 42 5.35 -10.63 3.37
CA ILE A 42 4.28 -9.65 3.10
C ILE A 42 4.87 -8.24 2.87
N LEU A 43 5.84 -7.81 3.68
CA LEU A 43 6.52 -6.52 3.51
C LEU A 43 7.33 -6.45 2.21
N GLU A 44 7.95 -7.56 1.80
CA GLU A 44 8.71 -7.63 0.56
C GLU A 44 7.80 -7.48 -0.67
N LEU A 45 6.59 -8.05 -0.65
CA LEU A 45 5.60 -7.83 -1.71
C LEU A 45 5.19 -6.35 -1.84
N ALA A 46 5.08 -5.66 -0.71
CA ALA A 46 4.84 -4.22 -0.71
C ALA A 46 5.99 -3.47 -1.38
N ARG A 47 7.24 -3.79 -0.99
CA ARG A 47 8.46 -3.16 -1.52
C ARG A 47 8.63 -3.40 -3.02
N LEU A 48 8.30 -4.60 -3.50
CA LEU A 48 8.41 -4.99 -4.92
C LEU A 48 7.25 -4.49 -5.79
N SER A 49 6.29 -3.79 -5.22
CA SER A 49 5.13 -3.30 -5.96
C SER A 49 5.53 -2.24 -7.00
N PRO A 50 4.88 -2.22 -8.18
CA PRO A 50 5.08 -1.17 -9.15
C PRO A 50 4.42 0.14 -8.71
N SER A 51 4.91 1.25 -9.24
CA SER A 51 4.32 2.57 -9.05
C SER A 51 4.44 3.41 -10.32
N SER A 52 3.58 4.42 -10.45
CA SER A 52 3.63 5.36 -11.58
C SER A 52 5.02 6.00 -11.67
N VAL A 53 5.59 6.00 -12.87
CA VAL A 53 6.96 6.45 -13.20
C VAL A 53 8.06 5.83 -12.31
N GLY A 54 7.79 4.71 -11.66
CA GLY A 54 8.71 4.06 -10.72
C GLY A 54 9.05 4.94 -9.52
N SER A 55 8.10 5.76 -9.05
CA SER A 55 8.33 6.77 -8.02
C SER A 55 8.45 6.21 -6.60
N GLU A 56 7.84 5.05 -6.33
CA GLU A 56 7.84 4.39 -5.01
C GLU A 56 7.51 5.37 -3.84
N PRO A 57 6.39 6.12 -3.92
CA PRO A 57 6.12 7.23 -3.01
C PRO A 57 5.48 6.76 -1.71
N TRP A 58 6.02 5.72 -1.09
CA TRP A 58 5.48 5.06 0.10
C TRP A 58 6.52 4.81 1.18
N ARG A 59 6.02 4.68 2.41
CA ARG A 59 6.70 4.08 3.56
C ARG A 59 5.73 3.19 4.30
N PHE A 60 6.23 2.13 4.92
CA PHE A 60 5.43 1.16 5.66
C PHE A 60 5.81 1.24 7.14
N LEU A 61 4.89 1.72 7.98
CA LEU A 61 5.09 1.79 9.42
C LEU A 61 4.45 0.56 10.07
N VAL A 62 5.25 -0.32 10.63
CA VAL A 62 4.76 -1.49 11.38
C VAL A 62 4.53 -1.08 12.83
N VAL A 63 3.26 -0.96 13.22
CA VAL A 63 2.85 -0.46 14.54
C VAL A 63 2.64 -1.64 15.49
N GLN A 64 3.71 -2.02 16.21
CA GLN A 64 3.67 -3.13 17.16
C GLN A 64 3.67 -2.68 18.62
N ASN A 65 4.07 -1.45 18.92
CA ASN A 65 4.07 -0.91 20.27
C ASN A 65 2.64 -0.85 20.85
N PRO A 66 2.33 -1.54 21.96
CA PRO A 66 0.98 -1.61 22.51
C PRO A 66 0.45 -0.25 22.96
N GLU A 67 1.28 0.59 23.54
CA GLU A 67 0.88 1.93 24.02
C GLU A 67 0.50 2.82 22.85
N LEU A 68 1.26 2.75 21.75
CA LEU A 68 0.94 3.49 20.53
C LEU A 68 -0.39 3.00 19.94
N ARG A 69 -0.63 1.68 19.90
CA ARG A 69 -1.92 1.11 19.46
C ARG A 69 -3.09 1.66 20.28
N GLN A 70 -2.93 1.77 21.62
CA GLN A 70 -3.96 2.35 22.48
C GLN A 70 -4.18 3.83 22.21
N LYS A 71 -3.14 4.61 21.89
CA LYS A 71 -3.27 6.02 21.53
C LYS A 71 -4.04 6.23 20.22
N LEU A 72 -3.97 5.29 19.28
CA LEU A 72 -4.72 5.35 18.01
C LEU A 72 -6.22 5.02 18.18
N LYS A 73 -6.59 4.23 19.19
CA LYS A 73 -7.92 3.65 19.37
C LYS A 73 -9.07 4.66 19.39
N PRO A 74 -8.96 5.84 20.05
CA PRO A 74 -10.06 6.79 20.15
C PRO A 74 -10.54 7.37 18.81
N PHE A 75 -9.67 7.43 17.80
CA PHE A 75 -9.98 8.05 16.52
C PHE A 75 -9.81 7.10 15.30
N ALA A 76 -9.38 5.86 15.54
CA ALA A 76 -9.22 4.82 14.51
C ALA A 76 -10.38 3.81 14.54
N TRP A 77 -11.59 4.30 14.37
CA TRP A 77 -12.83 3.52 14.50
C TRP A 77 -12.90 2.31 13.56
N GLY A 78 -12.30 2.38 12.38
CA GLY A 78 -12.26 1.27 11.42
C GLY A 78 -11.37 0.10 11.84
N MET A 79 -10.45 0.32 12.79
CA MET A 79 -9.55 -0.71 13.32
C MET A 79 -9.66 -0.89 14.83
N ALA A 80 -10.58 -0.19 15.51
CA ALA A 80 -10.67 -0.22 16.98
C ALA A 80 -10.78 -1.64 17.55
N ALA A 81 -11.54 -2.51 16.89
CA ALA A 81 -11.68 -3.92 17.27
C ALA A 81 -10.44 -4.78 17.01
N THR A 82 -9.55 -4.35 16.12
CA THR A 82 -8.36 -5.12 15.70
C THR A 82 -7.05 -4.62 16.31
N LEU A 83 -7.05 -3.41 16.88
CA LEU A 83 -5.85 -2.82 17.50
C LEU A 83 -5.25 -3.71 18.60
N ASP A 84 -6.10 -4.41 19.37
CA ASP A 84 -5.67 -5.30 20.45
C ASP A 84 -5.37 -6.73 19.97
N THR A 85 -6.01 -7.18 18.88
CA THR A 85 -6.03 -8.59 18.48
C THR A 85 -5.18 -8.89 17.26
N ALA A 86 -5.00 -7.93 16.34
CA ALA A 86 -4.19 -8.13 15.15
C ALA A 86 -2.75 -8.51 15.48
N SER A 87 -2.21 -9.47 14.75
CA SER A 87 -0.79 -9.84 14.85
C SER A 87 0.08 -8.64 14.47
N HIS A 88 -0.19 -8.05 13.30
CA HIS A 88 0.57 -6.90 12.80
C HIS A 88 -0.38 -5.82 12.27
N ILE A 89 0.03 -4.57 12.43
CA ILE A 89 -0.65 -3.39 11.88
C ILE A 89 0.37 -2.61 11.06
N VAL A 90 0.02 -2.30 9.82
CA VAL A 90 0.84 -1.46 8.95
C VAL A 90 0.06 -0.20 8.61
N VAL A 91 0.65 0.95 8.90
CA VAL A 91 0.20 2.24 8.38
C VAL A 91 1.06 2.59 7.18
N ILE A 92 0.44 2.80 6.04
CA ILE A 92 1.13 3.13 4.80
C ILE A 92 1.09 4.64 4.61
N LEU A 93 2.27 5.22 4.52
CA LEU A 93 2.44 6.66 4.26
C LEU A 93 2.60 6.90 2.77
N ALA A 94 2.06 8.03 2.31
CA ALA A 94 2.33 8.57 0.98
C ALA A 94 3.27 9.77 1.09
N LYS A 95 4.16 9.93 0.09
CA LYS A 95 5.08 11.07 0.00
C LYS A 95 4.30 12.34 -0.30
N LYS A 96 4.54 13.39 0.47
CA LYS A 96 4.16 14.75 0.13
C LYS A 96 5.16 15.35 -0.87
N ASN A 97 4.70 16.28 -1.68
CA ASN A 97 5.57 17.04 -2.56
C ASN A 97 6.47 16.20 -3.48
N ALA A 98 5.97 15.03 -3.97
CA ALA A 98 6.65 14.22 -4.98
C ALA A 98 6.58 14.89 -6.38
N ARG A 99 6.85 16.21 -6.43
CA ARG A 99 6.94 17.00 -7.63
C ARG A 99 8.08 16.50 -8.51
N TYR A 100 7.92 16.56 -9.81
CA TYR A 100 8.87 16.04 -10.80
C TYR A 100 10.34 16.49 -10.58
N ASP A 101 10.54 17.72 -10.09
CA ASP A 101 11.85 18.36 -9.84
C ASP A 101 12.32 18.25 -8.37
N SER A 102 11.58 17.51 -7.52
CA SER A 102 11.95 17.32 -6.12
C SER A 102 13.21 16.44 -5.98
N PRO A 103 13.98 16.59 -4.89
CA PRO A 103 15.10 15.71 -4.58
C PRO A 103 14.65 14.23 -4.55
N PHE A 104 13.46 13.95 -4.01
CA PHE A 104 12.89 12.61 -3.96
C PHE A 104 12.76 11.97 -5.35
N MET A 105 12.20 12.68 -6.32
CA MET A 105 12.04 12.19 -7.69
C MET A 105 13.38 12.06 -8.41
N LEU A 106 14.29 13.01 -8.20
CA LEU A 106 15.64 12.96 -8.77
C LEU A 106 16.44 11.76 -8.25
N ASP A 107 16.37 11.48 -6.94
CA ASP A 107 17.02 10.30 -6.35
C ASP A 107 16.43 9.00 -6.92
N GLY A 108 15.13 8.95 -7.16
CA GLY A 108 14.47 7.82 -7.82
C GLY A 108 14.98 7.59 -9.25
N ILE A 109 15.20 8.65 -10.02
CA ILE A 109 15.77 8.59 -11.37
C ILE A 109 17.20 8.02 -11.31
N LYS A 110 18.04 8.54 -10.41
CA LYS A 110 19.43 8.09 -10.24
C LYS A 110 19.53 6.63 -9.79
N ARG A 111 18.67 6.19 -8.86
CA ARG A 111 18.63 4.77 -8.43
C ARG A 111 18.34 3.80 -9.58
N ARG A 112 17.65 4.23 -10.61
CA ARG A 112 17.39 3.43 -11.82
C ARG A 112 18.55 3.47 -12.84
N GLY A 113 19.70 4.01 -12.46
CA GLY A 113 20.91 4.04 -13.27
C GLY A 113 20.97 5.20 -14.28
N ILE A 114 20.03 6.16 -14.23
CA ILE A 114 20.05 7.34 -15.07
C ILE A 114 20.88 8.41 -14.35
N THR A 115 22.17 8.52 -14.71
CA THR A 115 23.12 9.43 -14.04
C THR A 115 23.66 10.52 -14.96
N ASP A 116 23.52 10.35 -16.28
CA ASP A 116 23.90 11.35 -17.25
C ASP A 116 23.02 12.62 -17.14
N PRO A 117 23.60 13.84 -17.05
CA PRO A 117 22.82 15.06 -16.86
C PRO A 117 21.80 15.35 -17.96
N GLU A 118 22.13 15.04 -19.23
CA GLU A 118 21.20 15.23 -20.35
C GLU A 118 20.03 14.26 -20.28
N ALA A 119 20.30 13.00 -19.96
CA ALA A 119 19.27 11.96 -19.79
C ALA A 119 18.36 12.27 -18.58
N ILE A 120 18.92 12.78 -17.47
CA ILE A 120 18.14 13.29 -16.33
C ILE A 120 17.24 14.43 -16.77
N GLY A 121 17.77 15.43 -17.48
CA GLY A 121 17.01 16.57 -17.98
C GLY A 121 15.84 16.15 -18.87
N LYS A 122 16.04 15.22 -19.80
CA LYS A 122 15.00 14.65 -20.66
C LYS A 122 13.91 13.91 -19.83
N THR A 123 14.34 13.19 -18.80
CA THR A 123 13.42 12.45 -17.93
C THR A 123 12.56 13.40 -17.08
N LEU A 124 13.18 14.43 -16.51
CA LEU A 124 12.48 15.47 -15.74
C LEU A 124 11.48 16.24 -16.61
N ALA A 125 11.84 16.56 -17.86
CA ALA A 125 10.93 17.22 -18.79
C ALA A 125 9.67 16.37 -19.08
N LYS A 126 9.84 15.05 -19.27
CA LYS A 126 8.72 14.12 -19.43
C LYS A 126 7.84 14.05 -18.17
N TYR A 127 8.46 14.00 -16.99
CA TYR A 127 7.71 13.95 -15.72
C TYR A 127 6.99 15.27 -15.47
N ARG A 128 7.57 16.40 -15.85
CA ARG A 128 6.90 17.70 -15.79
C ARG A 128 5.64 17.70 -16.66
N SER A 129 5.76 17.32 -17.95
CA SER A 129 4.62 17.26 -18.86
C SER A 129 3.53 16.34 -18.32
N PHE A 130 3.91 15.15 -17.86
CA PHE A 130 2.96 14.20 -17.25
C PHE A 130 2.24 14.81 -16.03
N GLN A 131 2.99 15.40 -15.08
CA GLN A 131 2.38 15.93 -13.86
C GLN A 131 1.59 17.21 -14.08
N ALA A 132 2.06 18.11 -14.96
CA ALA A 132 1.42 19.40 -15.18
C ALA A 132 0.33 19.33 -16.23
N ASP A 133 0.65 18.76 -17.41
CA ASP A 133 -0.18 18.93 -18.61
C ASP A 133 -1.15 17.76 -18.80
N ASP A 134 -0.70 16.52 -18.55
CA ASP A 134 -1.50 15.32 -18.82
C ASP A 134 -2.40 14.93 -17.63
N ALA A 135 -1.89 15.00 -16.41
CA ALA A 135 -2.57 14.48 -15.21
C ALA A 135 -2.99 15.55 -14.20
N HIS A 136 -2.66 16.82 -14.45
CA HIS A 136 -3.03 17.98 -13.60
C HIS A 136 -2.69 17.79 -12.11
N LEU A 137 -1.56 17.12 -11.84
CA LEU A 137 -1.17 16.80 -10.46
C LEU A 137 -0.58 18.00 -9.73
N LEU A 138 -0.18 19.04 -10.47
CA LEU A 138 0.42 20.25 -9.89
C LEU A 138 -0.60 21.36 -9.61
N ASP A 139 -1.90 21.10 -9.82
CA ASP A 139 -2.98 22.06 -9.56
C ASP A 139 -3.09 22.38 -8.05
N SER A 140 -2.71 21.45 -7.19
CA SER A 140 -2.64 21.63 -5.74
C SER A 140 -1.72 20.60 -5.08
N GLU A 141 -1.30 20.88 -3.84
CA GLU A 141 -0.59 19.89 -3.01
C GLU A 141 -1.45 18.64 -2.77
N ARG A 142 -2.76 18.79 -2.70
CA ARG A 142 -3.70 17.68 -2.51
C ARG A 142 -3.74 16.75 -3.71
N THR A 143 -3.81 17.27 -4.94
CA THR A 143 -3.82 16.43 -6.15
C THR A 143 -2.54 15.62 -6.29
N LEU A 144 -1.39 16.22 -5.96
CA LEU A 144 -0.11 15.53 -5.97
C LEU A 144 -0.02 14.45 -4.87
N PHE A 145 -0.50 14.76 -3.67
CA PHE A 145 -0.55 13.80 -2.56
C PHE A 145 -1.50 12.62 -2.88
N ASP A 146 -2.68 12.90 -3.45
CA ASP A 146 -3.64 11.86 -3.83
C ASP A 146 -3.08 10.94 -4.93
N TRP A 147 -2.26 11.46 -5.84
CA TRP A 147 -1.54 10.63 -6.81
C TRP A 147 -0.55 9.69 -6.12
N CYS A 148 0.23 10.19 -5.16
CA CYS A 148 1.09 9.34 -4.34
C CYS A 148 0.28 8.30 -3.55
N GLY A 149 -0.87 8.70 -2.99
CA GLY A 149 -1.81 7.83 -2.31
C GLY A 149 -2.29 6.67 -3.17
N LYS A 150 -2.63 6.91 -4.46
CA LYS A 150 -3.02 5.83 -5.39
C LYS A 150 -1.95 4.74 -5.51
N GLN A 151 -0.67 5.09 -5.45
CA GLN A 151 0.42 4.12 -5.53
C GLN A 151 0.47 3.22 -4.29
N THR A 152 0.15 3.75 -3.11
CA THR A 152 0.11 2.97 -1.86
C THR A 152 -0.93 1.87 -1.90
N TYR A 153 -2.03 2.04 -2.62
CA TYR A 153 -3.08 1.03 -2.79
C TYR A 153 -2.64 -0.14 -3.67
N ILE A 154 -1.69 0.07 -4.58
CA ILE A 154 -1.07 -1.04 -5.34
C ILE A 154 -0.28 -1.93 -4.37
N ALA A 155 0.56 -1.35 -3.52
CA ALA A 155 1.31 -2.07 -2.50
C ALA A 155 0.37 -2.77 -1.49
N LEU A 156 -0.65 -2.06 -1.01
CA LEU A 156 -1.68 -2.61 -0.14
C LEU A 156 -2.35 -3.86 -0.72
N ALA A 157 -2.76 -3.80 -2.00
CA ALA A 157 -3.40 -4.92 -2.67
C ALA A 157 -2.46 -6.14 -2.77
N ASN A 158 -1.19 -5.91 -3.09
CA ASN A 158 -0.18 -6.97 -3.16
C ASN A 158 0.08 -7.61 -1.79
N MET A 159 0.18 -6.80 -0.72
CA MET A 159 0.31 -7.30 0.65
C MET A 159 -0.86 -8.21 1.03
N MET A 160 -2.09 -7.76 0.80
CA MET A 160 -3.30 -8.51 1.15
C MET A 160 -3.45 -9.79 0.34
N THR A 161 -3.12 -9.74 -0.95
CA THR A 161 -3.16 -10.92 -1.83
C THR A 161 -2.10 -11.93 -1.42
N GLY A 162 -0.87 -11.47 -1.19
CA GLY A 162 0.23 -12.33 -0.75
C GLY A 162 -0.05 -12.98 0.61
N ALA A 163 -0.60 -12.23 1.56
CA ALA A 163 -1.04 -12.77 2.84
C ALA A 163 -2.08 -13.89 2.66
N ALA A 164 -3.07 -13.69 1.79
CA ALA A 164 -4.10 -14.69 1.51
C ALA A 164 -3.53 -15.96 0.87
N LEU A 165 -2.50 -15.84 0.01
CA LEU A 165 -1.82 -16.99 -0.62
C LEU A 165 -1.18 -17.93 0.41
N ILE A 166 -0.82 -17.43 1.58
CA ILE A 166 -0.22 -18.21 2.67
C ILE A 166 -1.17 -18.38 3.87
N GLY A 167 -2.48 -18.15 3.68
CA GLY A 167 -3.50 -18.39 4.70
C GLY A 167 -3.59 -17.35 5.81
N ILE A 168 -3.06 -16.14 5.59
CA ILE A 168 -3.12 -15.02 6.54
C ILE A 168 -4.25 -14.08 6.14
N ASP A 169 -5.05 -13.70 7.12
CA ASP A 169 -6.14 -12.74 6.96
C ASP A 169 -5.65 -11.30 7.05
N SER A 170 -6.40 -10.40 6.40
CA SER A 170 -6.12 -8.97 6.41
C SER A 170 -7.38 -8.13 6.38
N CYS A 171 -7.26 -6.86 6.79
CA CYS A 171 -8.31 -5.87 6.65
C CYS A 171 -7.69 -4.53 6.25
N PRO A 172 -8.02 -3.98 5.05
CA PRO A 172 -7.65 -2.61 4.70
C PRO A 172 -8.54 -1.63 5.47
N ILE A 173 -7.98 -0.50 5.90
CA ILE A 173 -8.65 0.44 6.80
C ILE A 173 -8.39 1.88 6.35
N GLU A 174 -9.47 2.60 6.09
CA GLU A 174 -9.51 4.07 5.90
C GLU A 174 -10.27 4.76 7.04
N GLY A 175 -10.95 3.98 7.88
CA GLY A 175 -11.82 4.45 8.94
C GLY A 175 -11.08 4.98 10.15
N PHE A 176 -10.44 6.16 10.02
CA PHE A 176 -9.79 6.91 11.09
C PHE A 176 -9.81 8.41 10.78
N ASN A 177 -9.62 9.22 11.81
CA ASN A 177 -9.37 10.65 11.62
C ASN A 177 -7.94 10.84 11.12
N TYR A 178 -7.76 11.35 9.90
CA TYR A 178 -6.45 11.50 9.26
C TYR A 178 -5.55 12.50 9.98
N ASP A 179 -6.08 13.60 10.48
CA ASP A 179 -5.32 14.64 11.18
C ASP A 179 -4.77 14.08 12.50
N GLU A 180 -5.62 13.40 13.27
CA GLU A 180 -5.22 12.76 14.54
C GLU A 180 -4.23 11.62 14.31
N MET A 181 -4.40 10.82 13.25
CA MET A 181 -3.48 9.74 12.90
C MET A 181 -2.11 10.31 12.53
N ASN A 182 -2.07 11.32 11.65
CA ASN A 182 -0.83 12.00 11.26
C ASN A 182 -0.13 12.61 12.47
N ARG A 183 -0.87 13.36 13.30
CA ARG A 183 -0.33 14.02 14.50
C ARG A 183 0.27 13.00 15.48
N THR A 184 -0.50 11.97 15.84
CA THR A 184 -0.09 10.99 16.85
C THR A 184 1.14 10.19 16.41
N LEU A 185 1.21 9.80 15.15
CA LEU A 185 2.35 9.04 14.62
C LEU A 185 3.59 9.92 14.44
N ALA A 186 3.43 11.18 14.02
CA ALA A 186 4.53 12.14 13.92
C ALA A 186 5.10 12.49 15.30
N GLU A 187 4.26 12.74 16.31
CA GLU A 187 4.68 12.97 17.70
C GLU A 187 5.41 11.75 18.30
N ALA A 188 5.08 10.55 17.85
CA ALA A 188 5.82 9.33 18.19
C ALA A 188 7.16 9.19 17.44
N GLY A 189 7.54 10.16 16.60
CA GLY A 189 8.77 10.15 15.83
C GLY A 189 8.78 9.20 14.62
N ALA A 190 7.61 8.73 14.17
CA ALA A 190 7.52 7.75 13.10
C ALA A 190 7.88 8.33 11.73
N PHE A 191 7.62 9.62 11.49
CA PHE A 191 7.94 10.30 10.24
C PHE A 191 7.92 11.84 10.40
N ASP A 192 8.53 12.53 9.45
CA ASP A 192 8.41 13.99 9.30
C ASP A 192 7.09 14.34 8.60
N PRO A 193 6.14 15.04 9.26
CA PRO A 193 4.85 15.40 8.68
C PRO A 193 4.94 16.42 7.54
N ALA A 194 6.07 17.10 7.36
CA ALA A 194 6.31 17.94 6.19
C ALA A 194 6.55 17.10 4.92
N GLU A 195 7.11 15.90 5.08
CA GLU A 195 7.55 15.04 4.00
C GLU A 195 6.55 13.91 3.68
N TRP A 196 5.80 13.44 4.68
CA TRP A 196 4.94 12.27 4.58
C TRP A 196 3.57 12.51 5.20
N GLY A 197 2.59 11.78 4.71
CA GLY A 197 1.24 11.75 5.29
C GLY A 197 0.66 10.34 5.25
N VAL A 198 -0.25 10.07 6.19
CA VAL A 198 -0.97 8.79 6.23
C VAL A 198 -1.87 8.66 5.01
N SER A 199 -1.77 7.55 4.30
CA SER A 199 -2.62 7.19 3.16
C SER A 199 -3.69 6.18 3.56
N VAL A 200 -3.29 5.04 4.06
CA VAL A 200 -4.17 3.92 4.40
C VAL A 200 -3.51 3.04 5.45
N ALA A 201 -4.29 2.25 6.18
CA ALA A 201 -3.76 1.24 7.07
C ALA A 201 -4.24 -0.17 6.69
N VAL A 202 -3.56 -1.19 7.20
CA VAL A 202 -3.95 -2.59 7.05
C VAL A 202 -3.56 -3.37 8.28
N THR A 203 -4.45 -4.26 8.70
CA THR A 203 -4.19 -5.20 9.80
C THR A 203 -4.05 -6.61 9.25
N PHE A 204 -3.20 -7.43 9.91
CA PHE A 204 -2.94 -8.82 9.56
C PHE A 204 -3.04 -9.72 10.78
N GLY A 205 -3.51 -10.95 10.57
CA GLY A 205 -3.63 -11.96 11.62
C GLY A 205 -4.36 -13.19 11.11
N TYR A 206 -4.82 -14.00 12.02
CA TYR A 206 -5.63 -15.17 11.71
C TYR A 206 -7.04 -14.96 12.24
N ARG A 207 -8.07 -15.20 11.41
CA ARG A 207 -9.47 -15.01 11.83
C ARG A 207 -9.81 -15.89 13.02
N SER A 208 -10.59 -15.36 13.96
CA SER A 208 -11.14 -16.09 15.10
C SER A 208 -12.54 -16.65 14.86
N GLN A 209 -13.18 -16.25 13.75
CA GLN A 209 -14.52 -16.67 13.36
C GLN A 209 -14.69 -16.64 11.84
N ASP A 210 -15.67 -17.37 11.34
CA ASP A 210 -15.99 -17.35 9.92
C ASP A 210 -16.48 -15.98 9.46
N ILE A 211 -16.10 -15.64 8.25
CA ILE A 211 -16.48 -14.38 7.60
C ILE A 211 -17.52 -14.70 6.52
N ALA A 212 -18.60 -13.93 6.47
CA ALA A 212 -19.66 -14.07 5.47
C ALA A 212 -19.12 -14.17 4.04
N PRO A 213 -19.80 -14.87 3.13
CA PRO A 213 -19.41 -14.95 1.73
C PRO A 213 -19.20 -13.58 1.10
N LYS A 214 -18.25 -13.52 0.19
CA LYS A 214 -17.92 -12.30 -0.54
C LYS A 214 -19.04 -11.95 -1.54
N ALA A 215 -19.62 -10.77 -1.41
CA ALA A 215 -20.52 -10.22 -2.43
C ALA A 215 -19.73 -9.35 -3.41
N ARG A 216 -19.96 -9.56 -4.69
CA ARG A 216 -19.39 -8.74 -5.79
C ARG A 216 -20.45 -8.58 -6.88
N LYS A 217 -20.33 -7.49 -7.64
CA LYS A 217 -21.12 -7.28 -8.84
C LYS A 217 -20.83 -8.38 -9.87
N PRO A 218 -21.81 -8.78 -10.67
CA PRO A 218 -21.57 -9.64 -11.83
C PRO A 218 -20.54 -9.06 -12.79
N ALA A 219 -19.79 -9.91 -13.49
CA ALA A 219 -18.77 -9.47 -14.43
C ALA A 219 -19.33 -8.52 -15.49
N ALA A 220 -20.54 -8.78 -16.00
CA ALA A 220 -21.20 -7.95 -17.01
C ALA A 220 -21.48 -6.49 -16.59
N GLU A 221 -21.52 -6.21 -15.28
CA GLU A 221 -21.69 -4.83 -14.77
C GLU A 221 -20.39 -4.05 -14.65
N VAL A 222 -19.25 -4.74 -14.67
CA VAL A 222 -17.93 -4.13 -14.37
C VAL A 222 -16.90 -4.33 -15.47
N VAL A 223 -17.22 -5.15 -16.49
CA VAL A 223 -16.36 -5.42 -17.64
C VAL A 223 -17.10 -5.10 -18.91
N THR A 224 -16.52 -4.24 -19.74
CA THR A 224 -17.04 -3.92 -21.08
C THR A 224 -15.98 -4.29 -22.12
N TRP A 225 -16.35 -5.08 -23.11
CA TRP A 225 -15.51 -5.40 -24.26
C TRP A 225 -15.79 -4.38 -25.38
N LEU A 226 -14.75 -3.77 -25.90
CA LEU A 226 -14.79 -2.91 -27.08
C LEU A 226 -14.09 -3.69 -28.20
N GLU A 227 -14.87 -4.21 -29.13
CA GLU A 227 -14.40 -5.03 -30.27
C GLU A 227 -14.36 -4.19 -31.55
#